data_22feb5123039e71493e8bf9c3f891ae4
#
_entry.id   22feb5123039e71493e8bf9c3f891ae4
#
_cell.length_a   1.000
_cell.length_b   1.000
_cell.length_c   1.000
_cell.angle_alpha   90.00
_cell.angle_beta   90.00
_cell.angle_gamma   90.00
#
_symmetry.space_group_name_H-M   'P 1'
#
loop_
_entity.id
_entity.type
_entity.pdbx_description
1 polymer ?
#
loop_
_entity_poly.entity_id
_entity_poly.type
_entity_poly.pdbx_seq_one_letter_code
_entity_poly.pdbx_strand_id
1 'polypeptide(L)'
;VSPLRWVLVAGGFVGAMVIIRPGHEAFHWASLLPLALVGTNAWFQVLTSKLAKTEDPMTMQLYTGWTGAVVATLALPFVWTSLPSWSLLALLVVMACLVTAGHFMLTLAYQRAPATALTPYFYLQICFAMLGGWVVFAHVPDAWVIAGMALIGVCGVAGGWLTVYEDKQNHAKHQSNNKIAIEPIE
;
A
#
# COMPACT_ATOMS: atom_id res chain seq x y z
N VAL A 1 9.59 -18.64 -4.51
CA VAL A 1 8.54 -18.09 -3.61
C VAL A 1 8.12 -19.21 -2.67
N SER A 2 8.29 -19.01 -1.38
CA SER A 2 7.98 -20.00 -0.36
C SER A 2 6.46 -20.29 -0.32
N PRO A 3 6.01 -21.54 -0.14
CA PRO A 3 4.58 -21.85 -0.02
C PRO A 3 3.90 -21.12 1.15
N LEU A 4 4.67 -20.81 2.19
CA LEU A 4 4.18 -20.04 3.34
C LEU A 4 3.75 -18.62 2.95
N ARG A 5 4.41 -17.98 1.99
CA ARG A 5 4.00 -16.67 1.46
C ARG A 5 2.61 -16.72 0.83
N TRP A 6 2.30 -17.79 0.09
CA TRP A 6 0.99 -17.97 -0.52
C TRP A 6 -0.11 -18.14 0.54
N VAL A 7 0.18 -18.87 1.62
CA VAL A 7 -0.76 -19.02 2.76
C VAL A 7 -1.04 -17.68 3.42
N LEU A 8 -0.01 -16.86 3.64
CA LEU A 8 -0.17 -15.53 4.25
C LEU A 8 -0.94 -14.57 3.34
N VAL A 9 -0.69 -14.60 2.02
CA VAL A 9 -1.46 -13.81 1.05
C VAL A 9 -2.92 -14.25 1.02
N ALA A 10 -3.18 -15.56 0.99
CA ALA A 10 -4.54 -16.09 1.06
C ALA A 10 -5.25 -15.72 2.36
N GLY A 11 -4.54 -15.77 3.50
CA GLY A 11 -5.06 -15.33 4.80
C GLY A 11 -5.45 -13.85 4.80
N GLY A 12 -4.61 -12.98 4.23
CA GLY A 12 -4.92 -11.56 4.05
C GLY A 12 -6.15 -11.32 3.17
N PHE A 13 -6.27 -12.09 2.08
CA PHE A 13 -7.45 -12.04 1.21
C PHE A 13 -8.73 -12.50 1.92
N VAL A 14 -8.66 -13.57 2.71
CA VAL A 14 -9.79 -14.02 3.55
C VAL A 14 -10.18 -12.93 4.56
N GLY A 15 -9.21 -12.26 5.17
CA GLY A 15 -9.48 -11.11 6.06
C GLY A 15 -10.23 -9.99 5.35
N ALA A 16 -9.87 -9.67 4.11
CA ALA A 16 -10.60 -8.68 3.30
C ALA A 16 -12.03 -9.15 2.99
N MET A 17 -12.24 -10.43 2.68
CA MET A 17 -13.58 -11.00 2.46
C MET A 17 -14.45 -10.95 3.72
N VAL A 18 -13.86 -11.18 4.89
CA VAL A 18 -14.57 -11.06 6.20
C VAL A 18 -15.06 -9.62 6.42
N ILE A 19 -14.30 -8.61 6.00
CA ILE A 19 -14.72 -7.20 6.08
C ILE A 19 -15.82 -6.88 5.08
N ILE A 20 -15.68 -7.32 3.82
CA ILE A 20 -16.59 -7.00 2.71
C ILE A 20 -17.93 -7.75 2.84
N ARG A 21 -17.92 -8.96 3.43
CA ARG A 21 -19.10 -9.83 3.62
C ARG A 21 -19.94 -10.01 2.36
N PRO A 22 -19.38 -10.58 1.27
CA PRO A 22 -20.14 -10.81 0.06
C PRO A 22 -21.34 -11.74 0.37
N GLY A 23 -22.54 -11.36 -0.07
CA GLY A 23 -23.79 -12.11 0.17
C GLY A 23 -24.63 -11.65 1.37
N HIS A 24 -24.19 -10.65 2.14
CA HIS A 24 -25.04 -9.98 3.12
C HIS A 24 -25.95 -8.93 2.43
N GLU A 25 -27.09 -8.60 3.05
CA GLU A 25 -28.03 -7.59 2.49
C GLU A 25 -27.39 -6.22 2.23
N ALA A 26 -26.32 -5.89 2.93
CA ALA A 26 -25.51 -4.68 2.73
C ALA A 26 -24.48 -4.79 1.58
N PHE A 27 -24.36 -5.95 0.90
CA PHE A 27 -23.41 -6.11 -0.19
C PHE A 27 -23.92 -5.36 -1.44
N HIS A 28 -23.13 -4.41 -1.89
CA HIS A 28 -23.35 -3.69 -3.13
C HIS A 28 -22.23 -3.98 -4.13
N TRP A 29 -22.53 -4.03 -5.43
CA TRP A 29 -21.49 -4.21 -6.47
C TRP A 29 -20.36 -3.19 -6.36
N ALA A 30 -20.65 -1.98 -5.86
CA ALA A 30 -19.65 -0.97 -5.55
C ALA A 30 -18.59 -1.44 -4.53
N SER A 31 -18.87 -2.43 -3.70
CA SER A 31 -17.89 -3.01 -2.75
C SER A 31 -16.75 -3.77 -3.44
N LEU A 32 -16.88 -4.07 -4.74
CA LEU A 32 -15.80 -4.65 -5.55
C LEU A 32 -14.81 -3.59 -6.06
N LEU A 33 -15.20 -2.32 -6.12
CA LEU A 33 -14.31 -1.22 -6.56
C LEU A 33 -13.05 -1.10 -5.70
N PRO A 34 -13.10 -1.21 -4.36
CA PRO A 34 -11.90 -1.23 -3.52
C PRO A 34 -10.94 -2.37 -3.87
N LEU A 35 -11.41 -3.54 -4.27
CA LEU A 35 -10.53 -4.64 -4.69
C LEU A 35 -9.77 -4.31 -6.00
N ALA A 36 -10.44 -3.72 -6.97
CA ALA A 36 -9.81 -3.24 -8.20
C ALA A 36 -8.78 -2.14 -7.87
N LEU A 37 -9.11 -1.24 -6.94
CA LEU A 37 -8.21 -0.20 -6.47
C LEU A 37 -6.95 -0.78 -5.81
N VAL A 38 -7.08 -1.84 -5.00
CA VAL A 38 -5.94 -2.52 -4.38
C VAL A 38 -4.99 -3.08 -5.43
N GLY A 39 -5.51 -3.76 -6.47
CA GLY A 39 -4.70 -4.28 -7.58
C GLY A 39 -3.94 -3.17 -8.32
N THR A 40 -4.64 -2.10 -8.68
CA THR A 40 -4.05 -0.94 -9.36
C THR A 40 -3.00 -0.25 -8.49
N ASN A 41 -3.26 -0.10 -7.20
CA ASN A 41 -2.33 0.52 -6.25
C ASN A 41 -1.07 -0.35 -6.07
N ALA A 42 -1.22 -1.68 -5.96
CA ALA A 42 -0.09 -2.60 -5.87
C ALA A 42 0.80 -2.51 -7.12
N TRP A 43 0.20 -2.47 -8.31
CA TRP A 43 0.92 -2.27 -9.57
C TRP A 43 1.68 -0.94 -9.59
N PHE A 44 1.01 0.14 -9.20
CA PHE A 44 1.59 1.47 -9.10
C PHE A 44 2.79 1.50 -8.14
N GLN A 45 2.69 0.88 -6.96
CA GLN A 45 3.79 0.81 -6.00
C GLN A 45 4.99 0.01 -6.52
N VAL A 46 4.76 -1.10 -7.24
CA VAL A 46 5.84 -1.88 -7.87
C VAL A 46 6.56 -1.04 -8.93
N LEU A 47 5.83 -0.33 -9.77
CA LEU A 47 6.42 0.57 -10.75
C LEU A 47 7.20 1.70 -10.08
N THR A 48 6.62 2.37 -9.10
CA THR A 48 7.27 3.45 -8.33
C THR A 48 8.56 2.96 -7.67
N SER A 49 8.56 1.78 -7.05
CA SER A 49 9.76 1.23 -6.41
C SER A 49 10.89 0.87 -7.39
N LYS A 50 10.56 0.55 -8.63
CA LYS A 50 11.55 0.31 -9.70
C LYS A 50 12.09 1.62 -10.26
N LEU A 51 11.19 2.55 -10.62
CA LEU A 51 11.56 3.83 -11.21
C LEU A 51 12.32 4.73 -10.23
N ALA A 52 12.00 4.71 -8.94
CA ALA A 52 12.66 5.51 -7.92
C ALA A 52 14.18 5.27 -7.84
N LYS A 53 14.68 4.15 -8.38
CA LYS A 53 16.11 3.83 -8.41
C LYS A 53 16.87 4.48 -9.59
N THR A 54 16.15 4.86 -10.61
CA THR A 54 16.72 5.40 -11.88
C THR A 54 16.29 6.82 -12.14
N GLU A 55 15.12 7.22 -11.67
CA GLU A 55 14.50 8.50 -11.96
C GLU A 55 14.55 9.45 -10.76
N ASP A 56 14.52 10.74 -11.05
CA ASP A 56 14.43 11.78 -10.01
C ASP A 56 13.03 11.80 -9.38
N PRO A 57 12.92 11.80 -8.03
CA PRO A 57 11.64 11.80 -7.33
C PRO A 57 10.73 12.99 -7.68
N MET A 58 11.31 14.16 -7.93
CA MET A 58 10.55 15.35 -8.34
C MET A 58 9.91 15.13 -9.71
N THR A 59 10.67 14.59 -10.65
CA THR A 59 10.17 14.24 -11.98
C THR A 59 9.03 13.22 -11.91
N MET A 60 9.20 12.17 -11.12
CA MET A 60 8.14 11.16 -10.91
C MET A 60 6.87 11.79 -10.34
N GLN A 61 7.01 12.66 -9.32
CA GLN A 61 5.88 13.34 -8.69
C GLN A 61 5.17 14.28 -9.67
N LEU A 62 5.93 15.00 -10.49
CA LEU A 62 5.40 15.90 -11.51
C LEU A 62 4.54 15.14 -12.52
N TYR A 63 5.08 14.06 -13.11
CA TYR A 63 4.33 13.27 -14.10
C TYR A 63 3.08 12.61 -13.51
N THR A 64 3.17 12.10 -12.30
CA THR A 64 2.01 11.53 -11.59
C THR A 64 0.93 12.60 -11.36
N GLY A 65 1.33 13.77 -10.89
CA GLY A 65 0.42 14.90 -10.67
C GLY A 65 -0.21 15.41 -11.97
N TRP A 66 0.57 15.59 -13.03
CA TRP A 66 0.08 16.02 -14.34
C TRP A 66 -0.91 15.03 -14.93
N THR A 67 -0.58 13.74 -14.92
CA THR A 67 -1.48 12.70 -15.43
C THR A 67 -2.80 12.70 -14.68
N GLY A 68 -2.75 12.77 -13.35
CA GLY A 68 -3.95 12.86 -12.52
C GLY A 68 -4.78 14.13 -12.80
N ALA A 69 -4.12 15.27 -12.94
CA ALA A 69 -4.77 16.55 -13.25
C ALA A 69 -5.46 16.53 -14.62
N VAL A 70 -4.81 15.99 -15.66
CA VAL A 70 -5.40 15.87 -17.00
C VAL A 70 -6.62 14.97 -16.97
N VAL A 71 -6.53 13.78 -16.37
CA VAL A 71 -7.67 12.84 -16.26
C VAL A 71 -8.82 13.46 -15.48
N ALA A 72 -8.53 14.09 -14.34
CA ALA A 72 -9.55 14.75 -13.53
C ALA A 72 -10.22 15.92 -14.27
N THR A 73 -9.46 16.73 -15.01
CA THR A 73 -9.99 17.85 -15.80
C THR A 73 -10.90 17.36 -16.92
N LEU A 74 -10.53 16.27 -17.60
CA LEU A 74 -11.37 15.67 -18.65
C LEU A 74 -12.65 15.05 -18.07
N ALA A 75 -12.62 14.51 -16.87
CA ALA A 75 -13.80 13.96 -16.21
C ALA A 75 -14.72 15.05 -15.61
N LEU A 76 -14.18 16.24 -15.34
CA LEU A 76 -14.88 17.32 -14.65
C LEU A 76 -16.26 17.66 -15.24
N PRO A 77 -16.43 17.85 -16.57
CA PRO A 77 -17.74 18.22 -17.15
C PRO A 77 -18.82 17.17 -16.94
N PHE A 78 -18.44 15.90 -16.70
CA PHE A 78 -19.41 14.79 -16.51
C PHE A 78 -19.82 14.60 -15.04
N VAL A 79 -19.03 15.10 -14.10
CA VAL A 79 -19.24 14.89 -12.66
C VAL A 79 -19.34 16.20 -11.89
N TRP A 80 -19.45 17.33 -12.59
CA TRP A 80 -19.50 18.64 -11.96
C TRP A 80 -20.71 18.76 -11.04
N THR A 81 -20.46 19.05 -9.80
CA THR A 81 -21.45 19.46 -8.81
C THR A 81 -21.14 20.87 -8.36
N SER A 82 -22.08 21.54 -7.66
CA SER A 82 -21.85 22.88 -7.11
C SER A 82 -20.59 22.91 -6.24
N LEU A 83 -19.87 24.02 -6.28
CA LEU A 83 -18.67 24.21 -5.47
C LEU A 83 -18.98 23.98 -3.98
N PRO A 84 -18.16 23.19 -3.29
CA PRO A 84 -18.31 22.97 -1.86
C PRO A 84 -18.06 24.26 -1.07
N SER A 85 -18.48 24.29 0.20
CA SER A 85 -18.19 25.39 1.09
C SER A 85 -16.68 25.66 1.20
N TRP A 86 -16.30 26.90 1.50
CA TRP A 86 -14.89 27.29 1.64
C TRP A 86 -14.11 26.44 2.65
N SER A 87 -14.77 26.01 3.73
CA SER A 87 -14.19 25.12 4.73
C SER A 87 -13.86 23.75 4.16
N LEU A 88 -14.75 23.19 3.32
CA LEU A 88 -14.53 21.91 2.67
C LEU A 88 -13.40 22.01 1.63
N LEU A 89 -13.36 23.11 0.89
CA LEU A 89 -12.28 23.37 -0.07
C LEU A 89 -10.93 23.45 0.63
N ALA A 90 -10.83 24.17 1.74
CA ALA A 90 -9.61 24.23 2.54
C ALA A 90 -9.17 22.84 3.04
N LEU A 91 -10.11 22.04 3.52
CA LEU A 91 -9.83 20.66 3.96
C LEU A 91 -9.31 19.78 2.81
N LEU A 92 -9.89 19.89 1.62
CA LEU A 92 -9.43 19.18 0.42
C LEU A 92 -8.01 19.58 0.02
N VAL A 93 -7.67 20.87 0.10
CA VAL A 93 -6.31 21.37 -0.17
C VAL A 93 -5.32 20.81 0.84
N VAL A 94 -5.64 20.85 2.13
CA VAL A 94 -4.78 20.27 3.18
C VAL A 94 -4.57 18.77 2.95
N MET A 95 -5.64 18.03 2.66
CA MET A 95 -5.54 16.60 2.32
C MET A 95 -4.63 16.37 1.12
N ALA A 96 -4.81 17.14 0.04
CA ALA A 96 -3.99 17.00 -1.16
C ALA A 96 -2.50 17.25 -0.87
N CYS A 97 -2.17 18.28 -0.07
CA CYS A 97 -0.81 18.57 0.35
C CYS A 97 -0.21 17.42 1.17
N LEU A 98 -0.96 16.87 2.13
CA LEU A 98 -0.49 15.77 2.98
C LEU A 98 -0.26 14.49 2.19
N VAL A 99 -1.18 14.14 1.28
CA VAL A 99 -1.05 12.96 0.41
C VAL A 99 0.15 13.12 -0.52
N THR A 100 0.32 14.28 -1.14
CA THR A 100 1.45 14.57 -2.03
C THR A 100 2.78 14.48 -1.28
N ALA A 101 2.87 15.09 -0.10
CA ALA A 101 4.07 15.02 0.74
C ALA A 101 4.38 13.58 1.18
N GLY A 102 3.37 12.82 1.60
CA GLY A 102 3.53 11.42 1.98
C GLY A 102 4.01 10.56 0.82
N HIS A 103 3.45 10.77 -0.38
CA HIS A 103 3.85 10.05 -1.58
C HIS A 103 5.29 10.39 -2.01
N PHE A 104 5.67 11.65 -1.93
CA PHE A 104 7.04 12.09 -2.19
C PHE A 104 8.03 11.45 -1.20
N MET A 105 7.71 11.44 0.08
CA MET A 105 8.54 10.77 1.11
C MET A 105 8.67 9.27 0.87
N LEU A 106 7.60 8.62 0.42
CA LEU A 106 7.62 7.20 0.06
C LEU A 106 8.56 6.94 -1.13
N THR A 107 8.52 7.79 -2.14
CA THR A 107 9.42 7.70 -3.31
C THR A 107 10.88 7.84 -2.89
N LEU A 108 11.18 8.81 -2.00
CA LEU A 108 12.53 8.96 -1.42
C LEU A 108 12.96 7.74 -0.59
N ALA A 109 12.03 7.12 0.13
CA ALA A 109 12.30 5.90 0.87
C ALA A 109 12.66 4.72 -0.05
N TYR A 110 11.98 4.58 -1.20
CA TYR A 110 12.28 3.56 -2.20
C TYR A 110 13.65 3.73 -2.87
N GLN A 111 14.18 4.94 -2.92
CA GLN A 111 15.57 5.17 -3.39
C GLN A 111 16.60 4.55 -2.44
N ARG A 112 16.31 4.54 -1.14
CA ARG A 112 17.26 4.15 -0.09
C ARG A 112 17.06 2.73 0.44
N ALA A 113 15.86 2.17 0.26
CA ALA A 113 15.51 0.86 0.79
C ALA A 113 14.69 0.05 -0.23
N PRO A 114 14.84 -1.28 -0.26
CA PRO A 114 13.99 -2.13 -1.08
C PRO A 114 12.55 -2.09 -0.57
N ALA A 115 11.58 -2.28 -1.49
CA ALA A 115 10.15 -2.27 -1.16
C ALA A 115 9.79 -3.24 -0.02
N THR A 116 10.48 -4.38 0.06
CA THR A 116 10.30 -5.38 1.11
C THR A 116 10.61 -4.86 2.52
N ALA A 117 11.59 -3.96 2.66
CA ALA A 117 11.95 -3.35 3.93
C ALA A 117 10.91 -2.31 4.39
N LEU A 118 10.17 -1.71 3.44
CA LEU A 118 9.15 -0.71 3.73
C LEU A 118 7.77 -1.33 4.03
N THR A 119 7.55 -2.59 3.63
CA THR A 119 6.26 -3.29 3.81
C THR A 119 5.73 -3.23 5.26
N PRO A 120 6.51 -3.44 6.33
CA PRO A 120 6.00 -3.39 7.70
C PRO A 120 5.40 -2.02 8.07
N TYR A 121 5.89 -0.94 7.49
CA TYR A 121 5.40 0.42 7.78
C TYR A 121 4.04 0.69 7.17
N PHE A 122 3.65 0.00 6.09
CA PHE A 122 2.31 0.11 5.53
C PHE A 122 1.21 -0.40 6.47
N TYR A 123 1.53 -1.30 7.41
CA TYR A 123 0.55 -1.76 8.40
C TYR A 123 0.20 -0.68 9.42
N LEU A 124 1.10 0.27 9.69
CA LEU A 124 0.80 1.44 10.50
C LEU A 124 -0.33 2.28 9.90
N GLN A 125 -0.44 2.31 8.57
CA GLN A 125 -1.52 3.00 7.87
C GLN A 125 -2.90 2.47 8.29
N ILE A 126 -3.04 1.15 8.51
CA ILE A 126 -4.31 0.55 8.96
C ILE A 126 -4.68 1.07 10.35
N CYS A 127 -3.71 1.13 11.26
CA CYS A 127 -3.92 1.66 12.61
C CYS A 127 -4.34 3.13 12.57
N PHE A 128 -3.66 3.95 11.79
CA PHE A 128 -4.00 5.37 11.65
C PHE A 128 -5.35 5.58 10.95
N ALA A 129 -5.68 4.78 9.94
CA ALA A 129 -6.98 4.85 9.28
C ALA A 129 -8.12 4.50 10.24
N MET A 130 -7.93 3.49 11.09
CA MET A 130 -8.91 3.09 12.10
C MET A 130 -9.09 4.18 13.17
N LEU A 131 -7.99 4.74 13.68
CA LEU A 131 -8.03 5.84 14.64
C LEU A 131 -8.70 7.08 14.04
N GLY A 132 -8.38 7.43 12.80
CA GLY A 132 -9.01 8.54 12.08
C GLY A 132 -10.50 8.32 11.87
N GLY A 133 -10.90 7.13 11.47
CA GLY A 133 -12.31 6.74 11.32
C GLY A 133 -13.09 6.86 12.62
N TRP A 134 -12.51 6.42 13.72
CA TRP A 134 -13.13 6.53 15.05
C TRP A 134 -13.23 7.99 15.52
N VAL A 135 -12.14 8.75 15.43
CA VAL A 135 -12.11 10.13 15.94
C VAL A 135 -12.97 11.09 15.10
N VAL A 136 -12.94 10.94 13.76
CA VAL A 136 -13.62 11.90 12.86
C VAL A 136 -15.08 11.53 12.64
N PHE A 137 -15.39 10.25 12.49
CA PHE A 137 -16.74 9.77 12.14
C PHE A 137 -17.48 9.14 13.32
N ALA A 138 -16.87 9.04 14.50
CA ALA A 138 -17.40 8.33 15.67
C ALA A 138 -17.87 6.89 15.30
N HIS A 139 -17.34 6.32 14.22
CA HIS A 139 -17.70 5.00 13.72
C HIS A 139 -16.88 3.95 14.44
N VAL A 140 -17.53 3.20 15.33
CA VAL A 140 -16.91 2.05 15.98
C VAL A 140 -17.03 0.86 15.03
N PRO A 141 -15.90 0.28 14.55
CA PRO A 141 -15.95 -0.92 13.71
C PRO A 141 -16.65 -2.05 14.44
N ASP A 142 -17.46 -2.81 13.73
CA ASP A 142 -18.08 -4.00 14.30
C ASP A 142 -17.03 -5.11 14.53
N ALA A 143 -17.40 -6.14 15.31
CA ALA A 143 -16.49 -7.22 15.68
C ALA A 143 -15.90 -7.97 14.46
N TRP A 144 -16.65 -8.06 13.36
CA TRP A 144 -16.21 -8.71 12.12
C TRP A 144 -15.17 -7.88 11.37
N VAL A 145 -15.36 -6.57 11.32
CA VAL A 145 -14.37 -5.64 10.72
C VAL A 145 -13.08 -5.69 11.53
N ILE A 146 -13.16 -5.69 12.87
CA ILE A 146 -12.00 -5.82 13.76
C ILE A 146 -11.28 -7.16 13.51
N ALA A 147 -12.03 -8.27 13.45
CA ALA A 147 -11.46 -9.59 13.19
C ALA A 147 -10.77 -9.67 11.81
N GLY A 148 -11.40 -9.14 10.76
CA GLY A 148 -10.81 -9.07 9.41
C GLY A 148 -9.54 -8.21 9.36
N MET A 149 -9.55 -7.05 10.02
CA MET A 149 -8.36 -6.18 10.12
C MET A 149 -7.23 -6.86 10.91
N ALA A 150 -7.53 -7.52 12.02
CA ALA A 150 -6.55 -8.27 12.80
C ALA A 150 -5.91 -9.38 11.95
N LEU A 151 -6.72 -10.13 11.20
CA LEU A 151 -6.24 -11.18 10.30
C LEU A 151 -5.33 -10.62 9.20
N ILE A 152 -5.72 -9.52 8.54
CA ILE A 152 -4.89 -8.83 7.55
C ILE A 152 -3.58 -8.37 8.18
N GLY A 153 -3.64 -7.73 9.36
CA GLY A 153 -2.46 -7.24 10.07
C GLY A 153 -1.48 -8.36 10.43
N VAL A 154 -1.97 -9.46 10.99
CA VAL A 154 -1.13 -10.61 11.36
C VAL A 154 -0.50 -11.25 10.12
N CYS A 155 -1.29 -11.53 9.08
CA CYS A 155 -0.77 -12.10 7.83
C CYS A 155 0.26 -11.17 7.17
N GLY A 156 0.01 -9.90 7.20
CA GLY A 156 0.88 -8.90 6.63
C GLY A 156 2.21 -8.74 7.37
N VAL A 157 2.18 -8.62 8.70
CA VAL A 157 3.40 -8.57 9.53
C VAL A 157 4.21 -9.86 9.39
N ALA A 158 3.56 -11.03 9.44
CA ALA A 158 4.20 -12.31 9.24
C ALA A 158 4.83 -12.43 7.83
N GLY A 159 4.13 -11.94 6.79
CA GLY A 159 4.66 -11.91 5.42
C GLY A 159 5.86 -10.99 5.25
N GLY A 160 5.83 -9.80 5.86
CA GLY A 160 6.97 -8.87 5.90
C GLY A 160 8.17 -9.47 6.62
N TRP A 161 7.95 -10.06 7.78
CA TRP A 161 9.01 -10.75 8.54
C TRP A 161 9.65 -11.89 7.73
N LEU A 162 8.82 -12.75 7.13
CA LEU A 162 9.29 -13.86 6.30
C LEU A 162 10.16 -13.37 5.13
N THR A 163 9.76 -12.27 4.50
CA THR A 163 10.52 -11.67 3.40
C THR A 163 11.92 -11.21 3.86
N VAL A 164 12.00 -10.48 4.97
CA VAL A 164 13.28 -10.02 5.53
C VAL A 164 14.16 -11.20 5.97
N TYR A 165 13.55 -12.23 6.52
CA TYR A 165 14.28 -13.43 6.97
C TYR A 165 14.87 -14.21 5.78
N GLU A 166 14.08 -14.43 4.71
CA GLU A 166 14.56 -15.11 3.51
C GLU A 166 15.63 -14.32 2.77
N ASP A 167 15.54 -12.99 2.70
CA ASP A 167 16.57 -12.14 2.11
C ASP A 167 17.88 -12.25 2.85
N LYS A 168 17.86 -12.24 4.18
CA LYS A 168 19.08 -12.45 5.01
C LYS A 168 19.71 -13.80 4.74
N GLN A 169 18.93 -14.87 4.64
CA GLN A 169 19.45 -16.21 4.34
C GLN A 169 20.06 -16.30 2.95
N ASN A 170 19.43 -15.68 1.95
CA ASN A 170 19.96 -15.67 0.59
C ASN A 170 21.29 -14.92 0.49
N HIS A 171 21.41 -13.76 1.16
CA HIS A 171 22.66 -13.02 1.22
C HIS A 171 23.77 -13.81 1.91
N ALA A 172 23.48 -14.52 3.02
CA ALA A 172 24.45 -15.37 3.70
C ALA A 172 24.93 -16.54 2.82
N LYS A 173 24.01 -17.19 2.08
CA LYS A 173 24.35 -18.27 1.14
C LYS A 173 25.22 -17.77 -0.01
N HIS A 174 24.93 -16.60 -0.58
CA HIS A 174 25.74 -16.02 -1.65
C HIS A 174 27.16 -15.66 -1.16
N GLN A 175 27.30 -15.14 0.05
CA GLN A 175 28.62 -14.85 0.63
C GLN A 175 29.42 -16.15 0.91
N SER A 176 28.77 -17.21 1.40
CA SER A 176 29.41 -18.50 1.63
C SER A 176 29.89 -19.13 0.32
N ASN A 177 29.05 -19.14 -0.72
CA ASN A 177 29.44 -19.68 -2.03
C ASN A 177 30.60 -18.90 -2.67
N ASN A 178 30.61 -17.58 -2.50
CA ASN A 178 31.68 -16.74 -3.06
C ASN A 178 33.01 -16.95 -2.34
N LYS A 179 33.01 -17.27 -1.03
CA LYS A 179 34.20 -17.63 -0.28
C LYS A 179 34.80 -18.97 -0.74
N ILE A 180 33.94 -19.97 -0.98
CA ILE A 180 34.38 -21.28 -1.47
C ILE A 180 34.96 -21.19 -2.88
N ALA A 181 34.44 -20.29 -3.74
CA ALA A 181 34.91 -20.09 -5.09
C ALA A 181 36.26 -19.36 -5.20
N ILE A 182 36.71 -18.71 -4.14
CA ILE A 182 37.95 -17.91 -4.11
C ILE A 182 39.11 -18.66 -3.42
N GLU A 183 38.86 -19.77 -2.70
CA GLU A 183 39.95 -20.62 -2.16
C GLU A 183 40.66 -21.33 -3.31
N PRO A 184 41.95 -21.03 -3.57
CA PRO A 184 42.72 -21.76 -4.57
C PRO A 184 42.91 -23.20 -4.13
N ILE A 185 42.74 -24.13 -5.06
CA ILE A 185 43.08 -25.54 -4.90
C ILE A 185 44.60 -25.59 -4.83
N GLU A 186 45.16 -25.75 -3.62
CA GLU A 186 46.57 -26.10 -3.43
C GLU A 186 46.84 -27.53 -3.84
#